data_c049cd5cf3e75fb6bcb33e781424e6a4
#
_entry.id   c049cd5cf3e75fb6bcb33e781424e6a4
#
_cell.length_a   1.000
_cell.length_b   1.000
_cell.length_c   1.000
_cell.angle_alpha   90.00
_cell.angle_beta   90.00
_cell.angle_gamma   90.00
#
_symmetry.space_group_name_H-M   'P 1'
#
loop_
_entity.id
_entity.type
_entity.pdbx_description
1 polymer ?
#
loop_
_entity_poly.entity_id
_entity_poly.type
_entity_poly.pdbx_seq_one_letter_code
_entity_poly.pdbx_strand_id
1 'polypeptide(L)'
;IHLTSRSFKYHRPRGIFSSGPEEPNAYLQIKTGKFEEPNVAASLIEIFNGLEVRSSNCWPSVNFDLGAINNILSPIFIAGFYYKTFMNPSQLWPFYEKLIRKMAGVGKIPTENDTEKYEEYNTHVDVLIVGSGPAGLMAALSASRNGLKILLVEANKDLGGMLLNDNYQDIEGKLSKDWISETTK
;
A
#
# COMPACT_ATOMS: atom_id res chain seq x y z
N ILE A 1 -0.46 0.47 17.89
CA ILE A 1 0.26 1.23 16.86
C ILE A 1 -0.56 2.48 16.59
N HIS A 2 0.04 3.64 16.73
CA HIS A 2 -0.60 4.91 16.40
C HIS A 2 -0.13 5.32 15.01
N LEU A 3 -1.03 5.30 14.04
CA LEU A 3 -0.74 5.68 12.67
C LEU A 3 -1.30 7.07 12.41
N THR A 4 -0.44 7.98 11.94
CA THR A 4 -0.86 9.26 11.40
C THR A 4 -0.47 9.30 9.95
N SER A 5 -1.41 9.63 9.09
CA SER A 5 -1.13 9.81 7.69
C SER A 5 -1.49 11.22 7.26
N ARG A 6 -0.74 11.75 6.29
CA ARG A 6 -1.01 13.04 5.68
C ARG A 6 -0.97 12.91 4.18
N SER A 7 -1.99 13.45 3.55
CA SER A 7 -1.94 13.66 2.12
C SER A 7 -1.32 15.03 1.83
N PHE A 8 -0.21 15.07 1.12
CA PHE A 8 0.38 16.33 0.69
C PHE A 8 -0.60 17.16 -0.14
N LYS A 9 -1.37 16.52 -1.01
CA LYS A 9 -2.32 17.18 -1.90
C LYS A 9 -3.36 18.01 -1.17
N TYR A 10 -3.74 17.62 0.04
CA TYR A 10 -4.78 18.30 0.82
C TYR A 10 -4.27 18.85 2.14
N HIS A 11 -3.02 18.61 2.50
CA HIS A 11 -2.40 19.01 3.77
C HIS A 11 -3.25 18.69 5.01
N ARG A 12 -4.03 17.62 4.94
CA ARG A 12 -4.92 17.20 6.01
C ARG A 12 -4.43 15.89 6.59
N PRO A 13 -4.46 15.75 7.93
CA PRO A 13 -4.30 14.44 8.51
C PRO A 13 -5.49 13.59 8.05
N ARG A 14 -5.20 12.39 7.58
CA ARG A 14 -6.21 11.42 7.19
C ARG A 14 -5.97 10.16 7.99
N GLY A 15 -7.03 9.63 8.57
CA GLY A 15 -7.02 8.30 9.14
C GLY A 15 -6.85 7.23 8.06
N ILE A 16 -6.76 5.99 8.48
CA ILE A 16 -6.84 4.83 7.61
C ILE A 16 -8.29 4.71 7.12
N PHE A 17 -8.48 4.66 5.81
CA PHE A 17 -9.81 4.55 5.20
C PHE A 17 -10.26 3.11 5.06
N SER A 18 -9.31 2.19 4.85
CA SER A 18 -9.59 0.77 4.73
C SER A 18 -8.49 -0.05 5.40
N SER A 19 -8.76 -1.32 5.66
CA SER A 19 -7.75 -2.29 6.09
C SER A 19 -7.14 -3.07 4.91
N GLY A 20 -7.55 -2.74 3.69
CA GLY A 20 -7.11 -3.42 2.48
C GLY A 20 -5.74 -2.91 1.97
N PRO A 21 -5.14 -3.62 1.01
CA PRO A 21 -3.86 -3.27 0.41
C PRO A 21 -3.89 -1.94 -0.35
N GLU A 22 -5.04 -1.48 -0.74
CA GLU A 22 -5.26 -0.22 -1.45
C GLU A 22 -5.22 1.02 -0.55
N GLU A 23 -4.99 0.88 0.78
CA GLU A 23 -4.94 2.00 1.71
C GLU A 23 -3.81 2.99 1.36
N PRO A 24 -4.13 4.21 0.89
CA PRO A 24 -3.12 5.13 0.38
C PRO A 24 -2.56 6.08 1.45
N ASN A 25 -3.05 5.99 2.69
CA ASN A 25 -2.79 7.05 3.68
C ASN A 25 -1.78 6.67 4.75
N ALA A 26 -1.46 5.41 4.93
CA ALA A 26 -0.59 4.94 6.00
C ALA A 26 0.64 4.24 5.42
N TYR A 27 1.65 5.05 5.05
CA TYR A 27 2.95 4.52 4.63
C TYR A 27 3.93 4.50 5.79
N LEU A 28 4.68 3.41 5.86
CA LEU A 28 5.68 3.15 6.89
C LEU A 28 7.03 2.88 6.25
N GLN A 29 8.07 3.14 7.00
CA GLN A 29 9.41 2.68 6.71
C GLN A 29 9.68 1.50 7.64
N ILE A 30 9.92 0.33 7.06
CA ILE A 30 10.24 -0.89 7.79
C ILE A 30 11.75 -1.03 7.86
N LYS A 31 12.23 -1.44 9.02
CA LYS A 31 13.62 -1.80 9.21
C LYS A 31 13.71 -3.26 9.64
N THR A 32 14.41 -4.07 8.87
CA THR A 32 14.73 -5.45 9.20
C THR A 32 16.23 -5.61 9.20
N GLY A 33 16.84 -5.61 10.39
CA GLY A 33 18.29 -5.63 10.53
C GLY A 33 18.96 -4.39 9.92
N LYS A 34 19.71 -4.58 8.82
CA LYS A 34 20.37 -3.48 8.09
C LYS A 34 19.53 -2.95 6.93
N PHE A 35 18.55 -3.72 6.47
CA PHE A 35 17.69 -3.35 5.35
C PHE A 35 16.58 -2.42 5.80
N GLU A 36 16.41 -1.31 5.07
CA GLU A 36 15.30 -0.37 5.25
C GLU A 36 14.44 -0.34 3.99
N GLU A 37 13.18 -0.71 4.13
CA GLU A 37 12.19 -0.66 3.06
C GLU A 37 11.26 0.55 3.26
N PRO A 38 11.29 1.54 2.36
CA PRO A 38 10.47 2.72 2.46
C PRO A 38 9.11 2.53 1.77
N ASN A 39 8.14 3.36 2.17
CA ASN A 39 6.83 3.46 1.52
C ASN A 39 5.99 2.18 1.51
N VAL A 40 6.15 1.34 2.51
CA VAL A 40 5.31 0.15 2.65
C VAL A 40 3.97 0.53 3.25
N ALA A 41 2.88 0.07 2.65
CA ALA A 41 1.55 0.33 3.20
C ALA A 41 1.36 -0.44 4.52
N ALA A 42 0.94 0.26 5.58
CA ALA A 42 0.78 -0.33 6.91
C ALA A 42 -0.20 -1.50 6.94
N SER A 43 -1.15 -1.51 6.02
CA SER A 43 -2.15 -2.58 5.86
C SER A 43 -1.61 -3.87 5.24
N LEU A 44 -0.41 -3.82 4.64
CA LEU A 44 0.23 -4.98 4.00
C LEU A 44 1.27 -5.67 4.89
N ILE A 45 1.61 -5.08 6.04
CA ILE A 45 2.67 -5.59 6.89
C ILE A 45 2.10 -6.60 7.87
N GLU A 46 2.60 -7.81 7.81
CA GLU A 46 2.39 -8.80 8.84
C GLU A 46 3.17 -8.39 10.12
N ILE A 47 2.49 -8.40 11.27
CA ILE A 47 3.10 -8.03 12.54
C ILE A 47 3.85 -9.25 13.08
N PHE A 48 5.15 -9.11 13.23
CA PHE A 48 6.01 -10.15 13.81
C PHE A 48 6.88 -9.59 14.95
N ASN A 49 7.42 -10.48 15.76
CA ASN A 49 8.27 -10.08 16.89
C ASN A 49 9.62 -9.53 16.38
N GLY A 50 9.96 -8.31 16.80
CA GLY A 50 11.17 -7.61 16.35
C GLY A 50 10.95 -6.67 15.16
N LEU A 51 9.71 -6.50 14.70
CA LEU A 51 9.38 -5.51 13.66
C LEU A 51 9.69 -4.08 14.14
N GLU A 52 10.61 -3.41 13.48
CA GLU A 52 10.88 -1.99 13.67
C GLU A 52 10.23 -1.18 12.56
N VAL A 53 9.38 -0.23 12.97
CA VAL A 53 8.62 0.60 12.04
C VAL A 53 8.81 2.07 12.36
N ARG A 54 9.01 2.88 11.31
CA ARG A 54 9.11 4.34 11.43
C ARG A 54 8.04 5.01 10.56
N SER A 55 7.52 6.12 11.05
CA SER A 55 6.64 6.97 10.26
C SER A 55 7.43 7.74 9.20
N SER A 56 6.93 7.77 7.98
CA SER A 56 7.58 8.49 6.88
C SER A 56 7.24 9.98 6.85
N ASN A 57 6.15 10.40 7.48
CA ASN A 57 5.59 11.76 7.33
C ASN A 57 5.40 12.54 8.63
N CYS A 58 5.97 12.08 9.75
CA CYS A 58 5.98 12.80 11.04
C CYS A 58 7.36 13.35 11.35
N TRP A 59 7.42 14.53 11.92
CA TRP A 59 8.69 15.11 12.39
C TRP A 59 8.47 16.03 13.60
N PRO A 60 9.25 15.89 14.68
CA PRO A 60 10.31 14.91 14.92
C PRO A 60 9.79 13.52 15.31
N SER A 61 8.55 13.38 15.75
CA SER A 61 7.98 12.10 16.19
C SER A 61 6.48 12.02 15.94
N VAL A 62 5.92 10.81 16.06
CA VAL A 62 4.48 10.57 15.95
C VAL A 62 3.70 11.29 17.05
N ASN A 63 4.24 11.35 18.26
CA ASN A 63 3.59 11.98 19.40
C ASN A 63 3.67 13.50 19.35
N PHE A 64 4.70 14.04 18.74
CA PHE A 64 4.90 15.48 18.59
C PHE A 64 5.33 15.79 17.17
N ASP A 65 4.37 16.16 16.37
CA ASP A 65 4.57 16.37 14.95
C ASP A 65 4.40 17.85 14.58
N LEU A 66 5.51 18.53 14.35
CA LEU A 66 5.53 19.93 13.93
C LEU A 66 4.85 20.16 12.57
N GLY A 67 4.85 19.15 11.70
CA GLY A 67 4.12 19.22 10.44
C GLY A 67 2.61 19.37 10.61
N ALA A 68 2.06 19.14 11.82
CA ALA A 68 0.64 19.36 12.13
C ALA A 68 0.20 20.82 11.97
N ILE A 69 1.13 21.77 11.96
CA ILE A 69 0.84 23.18 11.69
C ILE A 69 0.19 23.36 10.30
N ASN A 70 0.48 22.47 9.36
CA ASN A 70 -0.15 22.49 8.05
C ASN A 70 -1.66 22.24 8.10
N ASN A 71 -2.18 21.66 9.18
CA ASN A 71 -3.62 21.47 9.35
C ASN A 71 -4.33 22.80 9.60
N ILE A 72 -3.68 23.71 10.30
CA ILE A 72 -4.19 25.07 10.55
C ILE A 72 -4.19 25.87 9.24
N LEU A 73 -3.18 25.65 8.39
CA LEU A 73 -3.04 26.30 7.10
C LEU A 73 -3.88 25.64 5.98
N SER A 74 -4.59 24.56 6.29
CA SER A 74 -5.34 23.78 5.30
C SER A 74 -6.37 24.56 4.48
N PRO A 75 -7.03 25.62 4.98
CA PRO A 75 -7.93 26.44 4.17
C PRO A 75 -7.23 27.22 3.05
N ILE A 76 -5.92 27.51 3.24
CA ILE A 76 -5.10 28.23 2.25
C ILE A 76 -4.60 27.26 1.17
N PHE A 77 -4.37 25.99 1.55
CA PHE A 77 -3.86 24.95 0.68
C PHE A 77 -4.99 24.18 0.00
N ILE A 78 -5.61 24.80 -0.98
CA ILE A 78 -6.63 24.15 -1.81
C ILE A 78 -5.99 23.21 -2.85
N ALA A 79 -6.78 22.31 -3.42
CA ALA A 79 -6.29 21.41 -4.45
C ALA A 79 -5.64 22.18 -5.61
N GLY A 80 -4.41 21.80 -5.96
CA GLY A 80 -3.67 22.43 -7.06
C GLY A 80 -2.90 23.69 -6.68
N PHE A 81 -2.89 24.13 -5.41
CA PHE A 81 -2.16 25.33 -4.99
C PHE A 81 -0.68 25.29 -5.38
N TYR A 82 -0.05 24.13 -5.35
CA TYR A 82 1.38 23.98 -5.66
C TYR A 82 1.71 24.27 -7.13
N TYR A 83 0.81 24.02 -8.06
CA TYR A 83 0.99 24.40 -9.46
C TYR A 83 1.08 25.91 -9.64
N LYS A 84 0.33 26.66 -8.86
CA LYS A 84 0.35 28.14 -8.93
C LYS A 84 1.49 28.74 -8.12
N THR A 85 1.84 28.14 -6.98
CA THR A 85 2.75 28.73 -6.00
C THR A 85 4.21 28.35 -6.26
N PHE A 86 4.48 27.11 -6.66
CA PHE A 86 5.85 26.58 -6.76
C PHE A 86 6.38 26.42 -8.19
N MET A 87 5.53 26.61 -9.19
CA MET A 87 5.95 26.52 -10.59
C MET A 87 6.46 27.86 -11.16
N ASN A 88 6.38 28.93 -10.41
CA ASN A 88 6.86 30.24 -10.87
C ASN A 88 7.72 30.90 -9.76
N PRO A 89 9.01 31.17 -9.98
CA PRO A 89 9.80 30.83 -11.17
C PRO A 89 10.19 29.34 -11.23
N SER A 90 10.16 28.77 -12.43
CA SER A 90 10.43 27.34 -12.67
C SER A 90 11.83 26.90 -12.25
N GLN A 91 12.79 27.79 -12.22
CA GLN A 91 14.18 27.53 -11.81
C GLN A 91 14.29 27.10 -10.34
N LEU A 92 13.33 27.48 -9.48
CA LEU A 92 13.30 27.10 -8.07
C LEU A 92 12.62 25.74 -7.85
N TRP A 93 12.04 25.14 -8.88
CA TRP A 93 11.36 23.85 -8.78
C TRP A 93 12.20 22.74 -8.13
N PRO A 94 13.49 22.51 -8.46
CA PRO A 94 14.29 21.46 -7.81
C PRO A 94 14.44 21.63 -6.29
N PHE A 95 14.38 22.87 -5.82
CA PHE A 95 14.39 23.16 -4.38
C PHE A 95 13.01 22.87 -3.75
N TYR A 96 11.94 23.33 -4.37
CA TYR A 96 10.58 23.10 -3.90
C TYR A 96 10.23 21.62 -3.94
N GLU A 97 10.64 20.90 -4.97
CA GLU A 97 10.39 19.46 -5.10
C GLU A 97 10.98 18.68 -3.93
N LYS A 98 12.20 18.99 -3.51
CA LYS A 98 12.83 18.35 -2.34
C LYS A 98 12.04 18.61 -1.05
N LEU A 99 11.58 19.83 -0.86
CA LEU A 99 10.78 20.20 0.31
C LEU A 99 9.42 19.50 0.29
N ILE A 100 8.75 19.51 -0.83
CA ILE A 100 7.46 18.86 -1.06
C ILE A 100 7.57 17.35 -0.81
N ARG A 101 8.60 16.72 -1.34
CA ARG A 101 8.89 15.29 -1.14
C ARG A 101 9.05 14.94 0.34
N LYS A 102 9.81 15.75 1.06
CA LYS A 102 10.00 15.57 2.51
C LYS A 102 8.67 15.75 3.28
N MET A 103 7.88 16.75 2.91
CA MET A 103 6.58 17.01 3.54
C MET A 103 5.54 15.93 3.21
N ALA A 104 5.61 15.36 2.02
CA ALA A 104 4.72 14.27 1.60
C ALA A 104 5.05 12.94 2.29
N GLY A 105 6.19 12.84 2.97
CA GLY A 105 6.61 11.63 3.64
C GLY A 105 7.05 10.53 2.68
N VAL A 106 7.47 10.89 1.47
CA VAL A 106 8.06 9.93 0.53
C VAL A 106 9.41 9.48 1.08
N GLY A 107 9.57 8.20 1.35
CA GLY A 107 10.78 7.61 1.91
C GLY A 107 12.01 7.77 1.00
N LYS A 108 13.16 7.50 1.56
CA LYS A 108 14.42 7.48 0.82
C LYS A 108 14.57 6.15 0.09
N ILE A 109 15.18 6.17 -1.08
CA ILE A 109 15.57 4.94 -1.77
C ILE A 109 16.58 4.20 -0.87
N PRO A 110 16.42 2.88 -0.67
CA PRO A 110 17.40 2.07 0.04
C PRO A 110 18.78 2.23 -0.58
N THR A 111 19.81 2.38 0.25
CA THR A 111 21.21 2.49 -0.21
C THR A 111 21.90 1.15 -0.23
N GLU A 112 21.33 0.15 0.41
CA GLU A 112 21.85 -1.21 0.44
C GLU A 112 21.27 -2.03 -0.71
N ASN A 113 22.08 -2.94 -1.22
CA ASN A 113 21.63 -3.85 -2.27
C ASN A 113 20.59 -4.83 -1.69
N ASP A 114 19.58 -5.09 -2.48
CA ASP A 114 18.62 -6.14 -2.20
C ASP A 114 19.35 -7.50 -2.18
N THR A 115 19.24 -8.21 -1.06
CA THR A 115 19.85 -9.53 -0.88
C THR A 115 18.90 -10.68 -1.19
N GLU A 116 17.65 -10.36 -1.54
CA GLU A 116 16.67 -11.38 -1.90
C GLU A 116 17.00 -12.00 -3.25
N LYS A 117 16.70 -13.29 -3.37
CA LYS A 117 16.85 -14.02 -4.62
C LYS A 117 15.50 -14.20 -5.26
N TYR A 118 15.36 -13.66 -6.45
CA TYR A 118 14.15 -13.79 -7.26
C TYR A 118 14.32 -14.94 -8.24
N GLU A 119 13.30 -15.79 -8.31
CA GLU A 119 13.24 -16.87 -9.27
C GLU A 119 12.42 -16.43 -10.49
N GLU A 120 12.93 -16.76 -11.67
CA GLU A 120 12.26 -16.46 -12.93
C GLU A 120 11.77 -17.74 -13.59
N TYR A 121 10.48 -17.77 -13.92
CA TYR A 121 9.85 -18.90 -14.61
C TYR A 121 9.20 -18.46 -15.90
N ASN A 122 9.41 -19.25 -16.94
CA ASN A 122 8.69 -19.09 -18.19
C ASN A 122 7.59 -20.17 -18.26
N THR A 123 6.36 -19.75 -18.41
CA THR A 123 5.21 -20.66 -18.56
C THR A 123 4.26 -20.17 -19.65
N HIS A 124 3.57 -21.13 -20.29
CA HIS A 124 2.54 -20.83 -21.27
C HIS A 124 1.17 -21.15 -20.67
N VAL A 125 0.29 -20.18 -20.67
CA VAL A 125 -1.07 -20.29 -20.16
C VAL A 125 -2.03 -19.57 -21.10
N ASP A 126 -3.30 -20.00 -21.09
CA ASP A 126 -4.35 -19.33 -21.86
C ASP A 126 -4.81 -18.06 -21.15
N VAL A 127 -4.80 -18.08 -19.79
CA VAL A 127 -5.23 -16.95 -18.96
C VAL A 127 -4.26 -16.75 -17.80
N LEU A 128 -3.74 -15.54 -17.69
CA LEU A 128 -3.01 -15.08 -16.49
C LEU A 128 -3.94 -14.20 -15.67
N ILE A 129 -4.10 -14.55 -14.39
CA ILE A 129 -4.88 -13.79 -13.42
C ILE A 129 -3.93 -13.26 -12.35
N VAL A 130 -3.93 -11.95 -12.14
CA VAL A 130 -3.10 -11.28 -11.13
C VAL A 130 -3.98 -10.84 -9.97
N GLY A 131 -3.71 -11.41 -8.80
CA GLY A 131 -4.47 -11.21 -7.57
C GLY A 131 -5.57 -12.24 -7.38
N SER A 132 -5.65 -12.77 -6.16
CA SER A 132 -6.60 -13.80 -5.73
C SER A 132 -7.77 -13.26 -4.91
N GLY A 133 -8.10 -11.98 -5.05
CA GLY A 133 -9.33 -11.44 -4.48
C GLY A 133 -10.59 -12.07 -5.09
N PRO A 134 -11.79 -11.68 -4.65
CA PRO A 134 -13.05 -12.29 -5.12
C PRO A 134 -13.17 -12.29 -6.65
N ALA A 135 -12.77 -11.20 -7.30
CA ALA A 135 -12.81 -11.10 -8.76
C ALA A 135 -11.84 -12.08 -9.43
N GLY A 136 -10.61 -12.19 -8.92
CA GLY A 136 -9.59 -13.10 -9.45
C GLY A 136 -9.98 -14.56 -9.29
N LEU A 137 -10.50 -14.94 -8.13
CA LEU A 137 -11.00 -16.29 -7.86
C LEU A 137 -12.19 -16.65 -8.75
N MET A 138 -13.15 -15.73 -8.94
CA MET A 138 -14.28 -15.95 -9.85
C MET A 138 -13.84 -16.05 -11.31
N ALA A 139 -12.86 -15.25 -11.72
CA ALA A 139 -12.30 -15.34 -13.08
C ALA A 139 -11.60 -16.69 -13.30
N ALA A 140 -10.82 -17.16 -12.31
CA ALA A 140 -10.16 -18.46 -12.36
C ALA A 140 -11.17 -19.59 -12.44
N LEU A 141 -12.21 -19.57 -11.61
CA LEU A 141 -13.27 -20.57 -11.61
C LEU A 141 -14.03 -20.59 -12.96
N SER A 142 -14.34 -19.42 -13.50
CA SER A 142 -15.02 -19.32 -14.80
C SER A 142 -14.15 -19.84 -15.94
N ALA A 143 -12.87 -19.50 -15.97
CA ALA A 143 -11.94 -19.97 -17.00
C ALA A 143 -11.68 -21.48 -16.88
N SER A 144 -11.58 -22.03 -15.67
CA SER A 144 -11.39 -23.48 -15.46
C SER A 144 -12.57 -24.31 -15.97
N ARG A 145 -13.81 -23.83 -15.77
CA ARG A 145 -15.03 -24.48 -16.30
C ARG A 145 -15.04 -24.58 -17.82
N ASN A 146 -14.29 -23.73 -18.50
CA ASN A 146 -14.13 -23.77 -19.96
C ASN A 146 -12.88 -24.54 -20.41
N GLY A 147 -12.20 -25.25 -19.49
CA GLY A 147 -11.04 -26.09 -19.80
C GLY A 147 -9.77 -25.32 -20.18
N LEU A 148 -9.68 -24.03 -19.84
CA LEU A 148 -8.51 -23.19 -20.12
C LEU A 148 -7.39 -23.47 -19.11
N LYS A 149 -6.15 -23.39 -19.58
CA LYS A 149 -4.96 -23.45 -18.72
C LYS A 149 -4.75 -22.09 -18.04
N ILE A 150 -4.84 -22.05 -16.73
CA ILE A 150 -4.83 -20.82 -15.94
C ILE A 150 -3.58 -20.76 -15.08
N LEU A 151 -3.02 -19.55 -14.97
CA LEU A 151 -2.07 -19.19 -13.92
C LEU A 151 -2.68 -18.07 -13.10
N LEU A 152 -2.92 -18.34 -11.81
CA LEU A 152 -3.28 -17.31 -10.84
C LEU A 152 -2.06 -17.01 -10.00
N VAL A 153 -1.69 -15.73 -9.93
CA VAL A 153 -0.56 -15.22 -9.14
C VAL A 153 -1.07 -14.30 -8.05
N GLU A 154 -0.52 -14.47 -6.85
CA GLU A 154 -0.87 -13.70 -5.66
C GLU A 154 0.40 -13.22 -4.96
N ALA A 155 0.42 -11.97 -4.50
CA ALA A 155 1.53 -11.40 -3.77
C ALA A 155 1.56 -11.82 -2.29
N ASN A 156 0.39 -12.13 -1.73
CA ASN A 156 0.25 -12.53 -0.34
C ASN A 156 0.33 -14.05 -0.19
N LYS A 157 0.65 -14.49 1.02
CA LYS A 157 0.72 -15.90 1.38
C LYS A 157 -0.61 -16.63 1.22
N ASP A 158 -1.69 -15.97 1.59
CA ASP A 158 -3.03 -16.55 1.61
C ASP A 158 -3.87 -16.00 0.46
N LEU A 159 -4.60 -16.88 -0.22
CA LEU A 159 -5.53 -16.53 -1.29
C LEU A 159 -6.84 -16.01 -0.71
N GLY A 160 -7.51 -15.09 -1.41
CA GLY A 160 -8.83 -14.58 -1.02
C GLY A 160 -8.93 -13.07 -0.92
N GLY A 161 -7.80 -12.36 -0.78
CA GLY A 161 -7.76 -10.91 -0.69
C GLY A 161 -8.66 -10.38 0.44
N MET A 162 -9.55 -9.44 0.13
CA MET A 162 -10.46 -8.84 1.14
C MET A 162 -11.43 -9.84 1.77
N LEU A 163 -11.70 -10.98 1.15
CA LEU A 163 -12.56 -12.02 1.74
C LEU A 163 -11.98 -12.63 3.02
N LEU A 164 -10.66 -12.54 3.21
CA LEU A 164 -9.99 -13.02 4.42
C LEU A 164 -10.34 -12.18 5.66
N ASN A 165 -10.69 -10.92 5.46
CA ASN A 165 -11.03 -9.99 6.53
C ASN A 165 -12.52 -10.05 6.92
N ASP A 166 -13.35 -10.66 6.10
CA ASP A 166 -14.79 -10.73 6.29
C ASP A 166 -15.25 -12.18 6.52
N ASN A 167 -15.45 -12.52 7.81
CA ASN A 167 -15.91 -13.85 8.20
C ASN A 167 -17.43 -14.01 8.09
N TYR A 168 -18.14 -12.98 7.66
CA TYR A 168 -19.62 -12.94 7.68
C TYR A 168 -20.25 -12.93 6.28
N GLN A 169 -19.44 -12.78 5.24
CA GLN A 169 -19.97 -12.80 3.88
C GLN A 169 -20.39 -14.22 3.50
N ASP A 170 -21.63 -14.33 3.06
CA ASP A 170 -22.17 -15.53 2.46
C ASP A 170 -21.95 -15.48 0.95
N ILE A 171 -21.15 -16.42 0.44
CA ILE A 171 -20.89 -16.58 -0.99
C ILE A 171 -21.47 -17.95 -1.39
N GLU A 172 -22.53 -17.93 -2.17
CA GLU A 172 -23.20 -19.15 -2.62
C GLU A 172 -23.66 -20.06 -1.46
N GLY A 173 -24.10 -19.46 -0.32
CA GLY A 173 -24.52 -20.20 0.87
C GLY A 173 -23.37 -20.71 1.75
N LYS A 174 -22.14 -20.23 1.54
CA LYS A 174 -20.95 -20.65 2.29
C LYS A 174 -20.24 -19.46 2.91
N LEU A 175 -19.56 -19.68 4.02
CA LEU A 175 -18.66 -18.69 4.57
C LEU A 175 -17.49 -18.43 3.62
N SER A 176 -16.98 -17.20 3.58
CA SER A 176 -15.90 -16.78 2.68
C SER A 176 -14.70 -17.73 2.73
N LYS A 177 -14.29 -18.18 3.91
CA LYS A 177 -13.16 -19.13 4.08
C LYS A 177 -13.40 -20.48 3.43
N ASP A 178 -14.61 -21.01 3.59
CA ASP A 178 -14.96 -22.32 3.04
C ASP A 178 -15.05 -22.24 1.52
N TRP A 179 -15.63 -21.16 1.00
CA TRP A 179 -15.71 -20.90 -0.42
C TRP A 179 -14.32 -20.76 -1.06
N ILE A 180 -13.39 -20.00 -0.44
CA ILE A 180 -12.00 -19.88 -0.89
C ILE A 180 -11.34 -21.28 -0.94
N SER A 181 -11.46 -22.04 0.16
CA SER A 181 -10.83 -23.37 0.26
C SER A 181 -11.34 -24.35 -0.79
N GLU A 182 -12.61 -24.25 -1.19
CA GLU A 182 -13.16 -25.11 -2.24
C GLU A 182 -12.76 -24.64 -3.64
N THR A 183 -12.72 -23.33 -3.87
CA THR A 183 -12.41 -22.75 -5.18
C THR A 183 -10.94 -22.91 -5.56
N THR A 184 -10.06 -23.09 -4.57
CA THR A 184 -8.60 -23.21 -4.78
C THR A 184 -8.09 -24.66 -4.77
N LYS A 185 -8.95 -25.63 -4.70
CA LYS A 185 -8.64 -27.07 -4.85
C LYS A 185 -8.68 -27.50 -6.30
#